data_a49749329712f9593aeb74205af698de
#
_entry.id   a49749329712f9593aeb74205af698de
#
_cell.length_a   1.000
_cell.length_b   1.000
_cell.length_c   1.000
_cell.angle_alpha   90.00
_cell.angle_beta   90.00
_cell.angle_gamma   90.00
#
_symmetry.space_group_name_H-M   'P 1'
#
loop_
_entity.id
_entity.type
_entity.pdbx_description
1 polymer ?
#
loop_
_entity_poly.entity_id
_entity_poly.type
_entity_poly.pdbx_seq_one_letter_code
_entity_poly.pdbx_strand_id
1 'polypeptide(L)'
;MPTFTTYDGTELAYRVQGEGEPLVCLAGGPMRDAGYLGDLGGLAAHRTLVLLDARGTGASAEPADPGTYRCDRQVGDVEALRAHLGLERIDLLGHSAAGNLAVLYAAAHPERIRSLVLVTSAARALGVESTDEEWDKAVEVFADRPWYPEARAALDAAGPDTPLRRLYELVAPFAYGRWDAAAQEHAAANGRETNWAAAPAYHGEGAYDPETTRRAIGSLTAPVLILAGQYDGSPTPAQAAEAATRFPHAELAVQPGAGHFPWVDDAEAFVRQVAAFLDPAVSTVTVDGVRLSYRVAGPEDARPVVLVHGRGESGTTWTEITADLAADHRVYALDLPGHGLSDRTGRYGFEDFRDELGGFLWALGLTGATVVAHSMGAGAAYLLAQREPGLIGRLVLEEAPAFVPLDPPRPVAERPEGALAFDWDIVPATDAQLNAPDPAWREGASAITAPTLVLAGGPASHVPQDQLARLAQDIPGARLVTIEAGHLVHETRPAEFLAVLREFGRR
;
A
#
# COMPACT_ATOMS: atom_id res chain seq x y z
N MET A 1 -17.85 24.43 -2.33
CA MET A 1 -17.85 23.12 -1.69
C MET A 1 -19.30 22.67 -1.53
N PRO A 2 -19.63 21.40 -1.80
CA PRO A 2 -20.94 20.86 -1.52
C PRO A 2 -21.20 20.82 0.00
N THR A 3 -22.51 20.90 0.37
CA THR A 3 -22.98 20.84 1.76
C THR A 3 -24.13 19.84 1.89
N PHE A 4 -24.39 19.41 3.11
CA PHE A 4 -25.54 18.58 3.47
C PHE A 4 -26.01 18.93 4.90
N THR A 5 -27.22 18.57 5.23
CA THR A 5 -27.79 18.81 6.55
C THR A 5 -27.74 17.55 7.39
N THR A 6 -27.27 17.65 8.63
CA THR A 6 -27.20 16.53 9.57
C THR A 6 -28.49 16.37 10.37
N TYR A 7 -28.50 15.38 11.26
CA TYR A 7 -29.65 14.97 12.08
C TYR A 7 -30.22 16.08 12.99
N ASP A 8 -29.40 17.08 13.37
CA ASP A 8 -29.77 18.19 14.24
C ASP A 8 -29.98 19.51 13.47
N GLY A 9 -29.93 19.47 12.14
CA GLY A 9 -30.12 20.61 11.27
C GLY A 9 -28.84 21.42 10.99
N THR A 10 -27.67 21.01 11.53
CA THR A 10 -26.38 21.64 11.23
C THR A 10 -25.99 21.39 9.78
N GLU A 11 -25.59 22.43 9.05
CA GLU A 11 -25.09 22.29 7.68
C GLU A 11 -23.59 22.01 7.69
N LEU A 12 -23.18 20.85 7.14
CA LEU A 12 -21.78 20.46 7.01
C LEU A 12 -21.31 20.49 5.57
N ALA A 13 -20.04 20.83 5.38
CA ALA A 13 -19.37 20.89 4.10
C ALA A 13 -18.40 19.70 3.92
N TYR A 14 -18.19 19.33 2.67
CA TYR A 14 -17.16 18.34 2.31
C TYR A 14 -16.49 18.72 1.00
N ARG A 15 -15.29 18.18 0.77
CA ARG A 15 -14.53 18.33 -0.47
C ARG A 15 -14.52 16.99 -1.19
N VAL A 16 -14.52 17.02 -2.51
CA VAL A 16 -14.37 15.82 -3.35
C VAL A 16 -13.20 16.03 -4.29
N GLN A 17 -12.30 15.07 -4.35
CA GLN A 17 -11.16 15.09 -5.25
C GLN A 17 -10.76 13.68 -5.65
N GLY A 18 -10.15 13.53 -6.83
CA GLY A 18 -9.73 12.23 -7.37
C GLY A 18 -10.82 11.53 -8.16
N GLU A 19 -10.52 10.31 -8.57
CA GLU A 19 -11.39 9.46 -9.39
C GLU A 19 -11.43 8.03 -8.82
N GLY A 20 -12.49 7.28 -9.11
CA GLY A 20 -12.69 5.90 -8.66
C GLY A 20 -13.69 5.77 -7.52
N GLU A 21 -13.63 4.65 -6.79
CA GLU A 21 -14.53 4.35 -5.68
C GLU A 21 -14.40 5.36 -4.53
N PRO A 22 -15.51 5.81 -3.93
CA PRO A 22 -15.49 6.79 -2.85
C PRO A 22 -14.79 6.27 -1.59
N LEU A 23 -13.94 7.10 -0.99
CA LEU A 23 -13.37 6.93 0.34
C LEU A 23 -13.76 8.13 1.20
N VAL A 24 -14.56 7.91 2.22
CA VAL A 24 -14.92 8.96 3.19
C VAL A 24 -13.75 9.14 4.17
N CYS A 25 -13.21 10.35 4.25
CA CYS A 25 -12.05 10.68 5.06
C CYS A 25 -12.43 11.64 6.18
N LEU A 26 -12.17 11.22 7.43
CA LEU A 26 -12.44 11.98 8.64
C LEU A 26 -11.15 12.60 9.15
N ALA A 27 -11.17 13.93 9.29
CA ALA A 27 -10.05 14.72 9.76
C ALA A 27 -9.88 14.64 11.29
N GLY A 28 -8.62 14.51 11.73
CA GLY A 28 -8.27 14.48 13.15
C GLY A 28 -8.17 15.86 13.81
N GLY A 29 -7.17 16.04 14.60
CA GLY A 29 -6.90 17.27 15.32
C GLY A 29 -6.86 17.08 16.84
N PRO A 30 -7.96 16.96 17.60
CA PRO A 30 -9.36 17.02 17.17
C PRO A 30 -9.78 18.38 16.64
N MET A 31 -10.85 18.43 15.86
CA MET A 31 -11.48 19.64 15.34
C MET A 31 -10.58 20.46 14.38
N ARG A 32 -9.70 19.81 13.62
CA ARG A 32 -8.99 20.40 12.49
C ARG A 32 -9.82 20.21 11.21
N ASP A 33 -9.89 21.23 10.35
CA ASP A 33 -10.59 21.10 9.06
C ASP A 33 -9.90 20.06 8.17
N ALA A 34 -10.64 19.46 7.22
CA ALA A 34 -10.15 18.36 6.40
C ALA A 34 -9.11 18.79 5.35
N GLY A 35 -8.82 20.11 5.22
CA GLY A 35 -7.88 20.61 4.23
C GLY A 35 -6.45 20.10 4.39
N TYR A 36 -6.02 19.83 5.63
CA TYR A 36 -4.67 19.32 5.89
C TYR A 36 -4.43 17.91 5.37
N LEU A 37 -5.48 17.13 5.12
CA LEU A 37 -5.35 15.81 4.51
C LEU A 37 -4.84 15.91 3.06
N GLY A 38 -5.06 17.07 2.40
CA GLY A 38 -4.68 17.24 1.00
C GLY A 38 -5.28 16.16 0.12
N ASP A 39 -4.47 15.63 -0.78
CA ASP A 39 -4.80 14.47 -1.60
C ASP A 39 -4.32 13.13 -0.99
N LEU A 40 -3.95 13.14 0.31
CA LEU A 40 -3.35 12.02 1.03
C LEU A 40 -2.13 11.44 0.29
N GLY A 41 -1.23 12.34 -0.14
CA GLY A 41 0.03 11.98 -0.77
C GLY A 41 -0.12 11.34 -2.16
N GLY A 42 -1.20 11.66 -2.87
CA GLY A 42 -1.52 11.11 -4.19
C GLY A 42 -2.54 9.96 -4.17
N LEU A 43 -3.14 9.62 -3.02
CA LEU A 43 -4.19 8.59 -2.95
C LEU A 43 -5.40 8.95 -3.83
N ALA A 44 -5.61 10.23 -4.12
CA ALA A 44 -6.63 10.72 -5.04
C ALA A 44 -6.49 10.18 -6.49
N ALA A 45 -5.32 9.68 -6.88
CA ALA A 45 -5.14 9.00 -8.17
C ALA A 45 -5.76 7.58 -8.21
N HIS A 46 -6.12 7.04 -7.05
CA HIS A 46 -6.66 5.67 -6.88
C HIS A 46 -8.09 5.66 -6.34
N ARG A 47 -8.54 6.75 -5.72
CA ARG A 47 -9.83 6.85 -5.04
C ARG A 47 -10.45 8.25 -5.18
N THR A 48 -11.76 8.31 -5.19
CA THR A 48 -12.47 9.57 -4.97
C THR A 48 -12.51 9.87 -3.48
N LEU A 49 -11.66 10.81 -3.02
CA LEU A 49 -11.62 11.23 -1.63
C LEU A 49 -12.78 12.15 -1.30
N VAL A 50 -13.57 11.80 -0.30
CA VAL A 50 -14.66 12.64 0.25
C VAL A 50 -14.20 13.12 1.63
N LEU A 51 -13.65 14.34 1.69
CA LEU A 51 -13.04 14.92 2.89
C LEU A 51 -14.09 15.71 3.65
N LEU A 52 -14.54 15.21 4.82
CA LEU A 52 -15.56 15.85 5.65
C LEU A 52 -14.92 16.93 6.55
N ASP A 53 -15.37 18.18 6.43
CA ASP A 53 -15.14 19.18 7.47
C ASP A 53 -16.09 18.89 8.64
N ALA A 54 -15.55 18.53 9.80
CA ALA A 54 -16.36 18.29 11.00
C ALA A 54 -17.14 19.57 11.38
N ARG A 55 -18.21 19.43 12.15
CA ARG A 55 -19.02 20.58 12.61
C ARG A 55 -18.15 21.67 13.25
N GLY A 56 -18.35 22.92 12.84
CA GLY A 56 -17.57 24.06 13.31
C GLY A 56 -16.12 24.12 12.84
N THR A 57 -15.74 23.33 11.80
CA THR A 57 -14.43 23.39 11.16
C THR A 57 -14.56 23.71 9.68
N GLY A 58 -13.52 24.26 9.08
CA GLY A 58 -13.47 24.57 7.66
C GLY A 58 -14.66 25.38 7.18
N ALA A 59 -15.45 24.83 6.26
CA ALA A 59 -16.66 25.45 5.76
C ALA A 59 -17.97 24.92 6.38
N SER A 60 -17.87 24.00 7.35
CA SER A 60 -19.02 23.49 8.10
C SER A 60 -19.52 24.51 9.13
N ALA A 61 -20.83 24.58 9.28
CA ALA A 61 -21.45 25.46 10.27
C ALA A 61 -21.16 25.02 11.71
N GLU A 62 -21.16 25.98 12.63
CA GLU A 62 -21.18 25.70 14.05
C GLU A 62 -22.56 25.15 14.47
N PRO A 63 -22.60 24.11 15.33
CA PRO A 63 -23.87 23.56 15.79
C PRO A 63 -24.55 24.52 16.78
N ALA A 64 -25.86 24.48 16.83
CA ALA A 64 -26.63 25.28 17.80
C ALA A 64 -26.39 24.81 19.26
N ASP A 65 -26.11 23.52 19.46
CA ASP A 65 -25.75 22.95 20.74
C ASP A 65 -24.25 22.59 20.75
N PRO A 66 -23.38 23.33 21.49
CA PRO A 66 -21.97 23.02 21.59
C PRO A 66 -21.68 21.63 22.20
N GLY A 67 -22.60 21.02 22.92
CA GLY A 67 -22.47 19.63 23.42
C GLY A 67 -22.34 18.60 22.31
N THR A 68 -22.72 18.95 21.08
CA THR A 68 -22.62 18.09 19.91
C THR A 68 -21.23 18.08 19.25
N TYR A 69 -20.28 18.89 19.72
CA TYR A 69 -18.87 18.75 19.36
C TYR A 69 -18.23 17.45 19.90
N ARG A 70 -18.88 16.82 20.88
CA ARG A 70 -18.38 15.55 21.43
C ARG A 70 -18.37 14.45 20.39
N CYS A 71 -17.31 13.60 20.39
CA CYS A 71 -17.01 12.61 19.36
C CYS A 71 -18.19 11.66 19.06
N ASP A 72 -18.84 11.13 20.08
CA ASP A 72 -19.99 10.20 19.94
C ASP A 72 -21.21 10.87 19.25
N ARG A 73 -21.36 12.17 19.37
CA ARG A 73 -22.45 12.94 18.74
C ARG A 73 -22.23 13.10 17.23
N GLN A 74 -20.98 13.09 16.78
CA GLN A 74 -20.63 13.23 15.37
C GLN A 74 -20.80 11.93 14.56
N VAL A 75 -21.11 10.80 15.21
CA VAL A 75 -21.48 9.55 14.51
C VAL A 75 -22.65 9.77 13.55
N GLY A 76 -23.66 10.56 13.97
CA GLY A 76 -24.79 10.90 13.12
C GLY A 76 -24.43 11.76 11.91
N ASP A 77 -23.32 12.51 11.96
CA ASP A 77 -22.85 13.32 10.83
C ASP A 77 -22.28 12.44 9.72
N VAL A 78 -21.53 11.39 10.09
CA VAL A 78 -20.99 10.43 9.15
C VAL A 78 -22.13 9.65 8.47
N GLU A 79 -23.16 9.24 9.22
CA GLU A 79 -24.33 8.58 8.65
C GLU A 79 -25.14 9.51 7.72
N ALA A 80 -25.31 10.78 8.09
CA ALA A 80 -25.97 11.76 7.25
C ALA A 80 -25.20 11.99 5.93
N LEU A 81 -23.85 12.06 5.99
CA LEU A 81 -23.01 12.17 4.80
C LEU A 81 -23.16 10.93 3.90
N ARG A 82 -23.07 9.74 4.48
CA ARG A 82 -23.24 8.47 3.72
C ARG A 82 -24.59 8.46 2.98
N ALA A 83 -25.67 8.82 3.69
CA ALA A 83 -27.00 8.86 3.12
C ALA A 83 -27.14 9.93 2.03
N HIS A 84 -26.56 11.13 2.24
CA HIS A 84 -26.51 12.21 1.26
C HIS A 84 -25.82 11.82 -0.03
N LEU A 85 -24.72 11.05 0.07
CA LEU A 85 -23.97 10.52 -1.07
C LEU A 85 -24.68 9.32 -1.74
N GLY A 86 -25.78 8.82 -1.19
CA GLY A 86 -26.51 7.67 -1.72
C GLY A 86 -25.75 6.35 -1.62
N LEU A 87 -24.78 6.24 -0.73
CA LEU A 87 -23.93 5.06 -0.56
C LEU A 87 -24.61 4.07 0.39
N GLU A 88 -24.74 2.80 -0.01
CA GLU A 88 -25.25 1.75 0.88
C GLU A 88 -24.22 1.40 1.96
N ARG A 89 -22.95 1.25 1.55
CA ARG A 89 -21.79 0.99 2.40
C ARG A 89 -20.65 1.93 2.00
N ILE A 90 -19.80 2.25 2.95
CA ILE A 90 -18.64 3.15 2.73
C ILE A 90 -17.31 2.47 3.06
N ASP A 91 -16.28 2.84 2.31
CA ASP A 91 -14.90 2.79 2.77
C ASP A 91 -14.68 4.04 3.63
N LEU A 92 -14.20 3.85 4.85
CA LEU A 92 -14.05 4.90 5.83
C LEU A 92 -12.60 5.00 6.30
N LEU A 93 -12.00 6.19 6.17
CA LEU A 93 -10.68 6.50 6.70
C LEU A 93 -10.81 7.49 7.86
N GLY A 94 -10.21 7.15 9.00
CA GLY A 94 -10.08 8.05 10.14
C GLY A 94 -8.61 8.30 10.48
N HIS A 95 -8.18 9.57 10.50
CA HIS A 95 -6.85 9.95 10.92
C HIS A 95 -6.82 10.45 12.37
N SER A 96 -5.84 10.01 13.16
CA SER A 96 -5.59 10.54 14.50
C SER A 96 -6.83 10.51 15.40
N ALA A 97 -7.26 11.64 15.97
CA ALA A 97 -8.43 11.74 16.82
C ALA A 97 -9.72 11.21 16.15
N ALA A 98 -9.86 11.41 14.82
CA ALA A 98 -11.04 10.94 14.07
C ALA A 98 -11.07 9.42 13.90
N GLY A 99 -10.01 8.70 14.21
CA GLY A 99 -10.08 7.25 14.34
C GLY A 99 -11.07 6.79 15.41
N ASN A 100 -11.20 7.53 16.51
CA ASN A 100 -12.26 7.25 17.49
C ASN A 100 -13.66 7.40 16.89
N LEU A 101 -13.90 8.45 16.09
CA LEU A 101 -15.17 8.64 15.40
C LEU A 101 -15.45 7.54 14.40
N ALA A 102 -14.44 7.13 13.63
CA ALA A 102 -14.56 6.04 12.67
C ALA A 102 -14.88 4.71 13.35
N VAL A 103 -14.25 4.41 14.49
CA VAL A 103 -14.51 3.22 15.32
C VAL A 103 -15.92 3.27 15.90
N LEU A 104 -16.37 4.40 16.45
CA LEU A 104 -17.72 4.57 17.01
C LEU A 104 -18.78 4.43 15.91
N TYR A 105 -18.53 4.97 14.71
CA TYR A 105 -19.42 4.79 13.58
C TYR A 105 -19.51 3.31 13.15
N ALA A 106 -18.36 2.62 13.04
CA ALA A 106 -18.32 1.21 12.71
C ALA A 106 -19.02 0.33 13.78
N ALA A 107 -18.92 0.71 15.05
CA ALA A 107 -19.62 0.03 16.14
C ALA A 107 -21.12 0.24 16.09
N ALA A 108 -21.59 1.44 15.70
CA ALA A 108 -23.01 1.80 15.61
C ALA A 108 -23.68 1.26 14.32
N HIS A 109 -22.92 1.17 13.22
CA HIS A 109 -23.41 0.84 11.88
C HIS A 109 -22.49 -0.19 11.18
N PRO A 110 -22.23 -1.37 11.76
CA PRO A 110 -21.28 -2.34 11.20
C PRO A 110 -21.68 -2.79 9.78
N GLU A 111 -22.97 -2.82 9.46
CA GLU A 111 -23.50 -3.18 8.14
C GLU A 111 -23.24 -2.10 7.08
N ARG A 112 -22.87 -0.88 7.48
CA ARG A 112 -22.58 0.25 6.58
C ARG A 112 -21.09 0.35 6.23
N ILE A 113 -20.22 -0.40 6.88
CA ILE A 113 -18.80 -0.42 6.59
C ILE A 113 -18.49 -1.46 5.52
N ARG A 114 -17.81 -1.03 4.44
CA ARG A 114 -17.22 -1.90 3.44
C ARG A 114 -15.78 -2.24 3.82
N SER A 115 -15.00 -1.22 4.20
CA SER A 115 -13.66 -1.33 4.79
C SER A 115 -13.39 -0.16 5.73
N LEU A 116 -12.50 -0.35 6.71
CA LEU A 116 -12.10 0.68 7.67
C LEU A 116 -10.57 0.87 7.63
N VAL A 117 -10.13 2.12 7.45
CA VAL A 117 -8.72 2.49 7.47
C VAL A 117 -8.47 3.45 8.64
N LEU A 118 -7.63 3.04 9.57
CA LEU A 118 -7.26 3.81 10.76
C LEU A 118 -5.80 4.25 10.64
N VAL A 119 -5.57 5.52 10.31
CA VAL A 119 -4.23 6.06 10.06
C VAL A 119 -3.74 6.79 11.32
N THR A 120 -2.65 6.31 11.92
CA THR A 120 -2.05 6.86 13.14
C THR A 120 -3.13 7.26 14.16
N SER A 121 -4.04 6.33 14.37
CA SER A 121 -5.36 6.60 14.96
C SER A 121 -5.34 6.46 16.46
N ALA A 122 -5.79 7.49 17.17
CA ALA A 122 -6.11 7.37 18.59
C ALA A 122 -7.21 6.32 18.81
N ALA A 123 -7.09 5.52 19.87
CA ALA A 123 -7.95 4.36 20.12
C ALA A 123 -8.64 4.38 21.50
N ARG A 124 -8.94 5.59 22.04
CA ARG A 124 -9.67 5.75 23.31
C ARG A 124 -11.04 5.08 23.28
N ALA A 125 -11.73 5.10 22.13
CA ALA A 125 -12.98 4.39 21.95
C ALA A 125 -12.85 2.87 22.16
N LEU A 126 -11.65 2.31 22.04
CA LEU A 126 -11.31 0.90 22.31
C LEU A 126 -10.67 0.69 23.68
N GLY A 127 -10.46 1.75 24.49
CA GLY A 127 -9.82 1.70 25.79
C GLY A 127 -8.30 1.58 25.71
N VAL A 128 -7.69 1.99 24.60
CA VAL A 128 -6.24 2.12 24.44
C VAL A 128 -5.89 3.60 24.52
N GLU A 129 -5.08 3.97 25.49
CA GLU A 129 -4.70 5.36 25.77
C GLU A 129 -3.18 5.47 25.78
N SER A 130 -2.67 6.61 25.32
CA SER A 130 -1.26 6.97 25.44
C SER A 130 -1.00 7.59 26.81
N THR A 131 0.12 7.23 27.42
CA THR A 131 0.61 7.86 28.64
C THR A 131 1.76 8.83 28.32
N ASP A 132 1.97 9.81 29.20
CA ASP A 132 3.10 10.74 29.05
C ASP A 132 4.46 10.00 29.06
N GLU A 133 4.59 8.95 29.88
CA GLU A 133 5.81 8.12 29.96
C GLU A 133 6.08 7.38 28.62
N GLU A 134 5.04 6.83 28.00
CA GLU A 134 5.17 6.16 26.70
C GLU A 134 5.51 7.16 25.60
N TRP A 135 4.92 8.34 25.63
CA TRP A 135 5.22 9.41 24.69
C TRP A 135 6.66 9.91 24.86
N ASP A 136 7.09 10.21 26.08
CA ASP A 136 8.46 10.63 26.39
C ASP A 136 9.49 9.64 25.87
N LYS A 137 9.24 8.34 26.11
CA LYS A 137 10.10 7.26 25.60
C LYS A 137 10.09 7.16 24.08
N ALA A 138 8.94 7.33 23.43
CA ALA A 138 8.83 7.24 21.98
C ALA A 138 9.61 8.36 21.28
N VAL A 139 9.57 9.58 21.78
CA VAL A 139 10.25 10.73 21.16
C VAL A 139 11.77 10.74 21.34
N GLU A 140 12.32 9.90 22.24
CA GLU A 140 13.78 9.72 22.39
C GLU A 140 14.45 9.18 21.11
N VAL A 141 13.71 8.57 20.21
CA VAL A 141 14.22 8.14 18.90
C VAL A 141 14.78 9.30 18.06
N PHE A 142 14.39 10.53 18.38
CA PHE A 142 14.86 11.74 17.71
C PHE A 142 16.05 12.40 18.40
N ALA A 143 16.61 11.82 19.48
CA ALA A 143 17.65 12.46 20.30
C ALA A 143 18.93 12.86 19.53
N ASP A 144 19.23 12.20 18.43
CA ASP A 144 20.35 12.49 17.54
C ASP A 144 20.04 13.58 16.49
N ARG A 145 18.81 14.05 16.41
CA ARG A 145 18.40 15.06 15.42
C ARG A 145 18.82 16.47 15.85
N PRO A 146 19.34 17.30 14.91
CA PRO A 146 19.83 18.64 15.25
C PRO A 146 18.83 19.56 15.95
N TRP A 147 17.54 19.40 15.64
CA TRP A 147 16.44 20.19 16.21
C TRP A 147 15.95 19.70 17.58
N TYR A 148 16.26 18.44 17.95
CA TYR A 148 15.73 17.79 19.16
C TYR A 148 16.03 18.54 20.46
N PRO A 149 17.28 18.97 20.77
CA PRO A 149 17.58 19.62 22.06
C PRO A 149 16.75 20.89 22.28
N GLU A 150 16.55 21.68 21.26
CA GLU A 150 15.77 22.94 21.33
C GLU A 150 14.28 22.64 21.52
N ALA A 151 13.72 21.73 20.69
CA ALA A 151 12.32 21.34 20.77
C ALA A 151 11.98 20.69 22.12
N ARG A 152 12.83 19.80 22.61
CA ARG A 152 12.66 19.16 23.93
C ARG A 152 12.70 20.17 25.07
N ALA A 153 13.68 21.06 25.10
CA ALA A 153 13.79 22.10 26.11
C ALA A 153 12.59 23.04 26.11
N ALA A 154 12.06 23.39 24.92
CA ALA A 154 10.87 24.22 24.81
C ALA A 154 9.61 23.51 25.34
N LEU A 155 9.49 22.23 25.11
CA LEU A 155 8.40 21.39 25.63
C LEU A 155 8.50 21.20 27.15
N ASP A 156 9.68 20.90 27.67
CA ASP A 156 9.93 20.74 29.12
C ASP A 156 9.67 22.04 29.92
N ALA A 157 9.78 23.18 29.25
CA ALA A 157 9.44 24.49 29.85
C ALA A 157 7.92 24.78 29.85
N ALA A 158 7.11 23.97 29.15
CA ALA A 158 5.67 24.11 29.15
C ALA A 158 5.08 23.72 30.50
N GLY A 159 4.21 24.57 31.03
CA GLY A 159 3.50 24.32 32.29
C GLY A 159 2.04 23.96 32.09
N PRO A 160 1.30 23.67 33.17
CA PRO A 160 -0.11 23.27 33.13
C PRO A 160 -1.02 24.35 32.53
N ASP A 161 -0.60 25.61 32.57
CA ASP A 161 -1.35 26.74 32.01
C ASP A 161 -1.01 27.04 30.53
N THR A 162 -0.15 26.21 29.91
CA THR A 162 0.21 26.39 28.49
C THR A 162 -1.03 26.15 27.62
N PRO A 163 -1.44 27.14 26.78
CA PRO A 163 -2.59 26.97 25.91
C PRO A 163 -2.45 25.74 24.99
N LEU A 164 -3.54 25.00 24.80
CA LEU A 164 -3.55 23.79 23.96
C LEU A 164 -2.92 24.01 22.58
N ARG A 165 -3.26 25.10 21.91
CA ARG A 165 -2.63 25.49 20.64
C ARG A 165 -1.10 25.53 20.74
N ARG A 166 -0.58 26.11 21.82
CA ARG A 166 0.87 26.24 22.01
C ARG A 166 1.51 24.87 22.27
N LEU A 167 0.85 23.97 22.99
CA LEU A 167 1.32 22.59 23.16
C LEU A 167 1.44 21.87 21.81
N TYR A 168 0.45 22.00 20.93
CA TYR A 168 0.51 21.42 19.58
C TYR A 168 1.65 21.98 18.73
N GLU A 169 1.95 23.30 18.86
CA GLU A 169 3.11 23.89 18.21
C GLU A 169 4.44 23.32 18.74
N LEU A 170 4.53 23.08 20.04
CA LEU A 170 5.74 22.54 20.68
C LEU A 170 5.98 21.08 20.35
N VAL A 171 4.93 20.24 20.26
CA VAL A 171 5.06 18.83 19.92
C VAL A 171 5.19 18.60 18.42
N ALA A 172 4.95 19.61 17.57
CA ALA A 172 4.93 19.46 16.12
C ALA A 172 6.18 18.77 15.53
N PRO A 173 7.44 19.11 15.93
CA PRO A 173 8.62 18.45 15.38
C PRO A 173 8.64 16.93 15.61
N PHE A 174 8.03 16.46 16.70
CA PHE A 174 7.98 15.05 17.10
C PHE A 174 6.87 14.26 16.37
N ALA A 175 5.99 14.96 15.63
CA ALA A 175 4.89 14.33 14.89
C ALA A 175 5.27 13.91 13.47
N TYR A 176 6.51 14.13 13.03
CA TYR A 176 6.97 13.80 11.68
C TYR A 176 8.21 12.93 11.74
N GLY A 177 8.31 11.98 10.84
CA GLY A 177 9.51 11.15 10.70
C GLY A 177 10.73 11.96 10.27
N ARG A 178 10.49 13.08 9.57
CA ARG A 178 11.50 14.06 9.17
C ARG A 178 10.96 15.47 9.34
N TRP A 179 11.76 16.36 9.94
CA TRP A 179 11.38 17.75 10.20
C TRP A 179 11.97 18.68 9.14
N ASP A 180 11.58 18.49 7.88
CA ASP A 180 11.99 19.27 6.71
C ASP A 180 11.00 20.43 6.43
N ALA A 181 11.22 21.18 5.33
CA ALA A 181 10.39 22.32 4.98
C ALA A 181 8.92 21.93 4.73
N ALA A 182 8.66 20.79 4.13
CA ALA A 182 7.30 20.31 3.87
C ALA A 182 6.55 19.98 5.17
N ALA A 183 7.22 19.28 6.10
CA ALA A 183 6.67 18.99 7.43
C ALA A 183 6.40 20.26 8.23
N GLN A 184 7.33 21.24 8.17
CA GLN A 184 7.17 22.53 8.86
C GLN A 184 6.00 23.36 8.29
N GLU A 185 5.81 23.39 6.97
CA GLU A 185 4.69 24.05 6.31
C GLU A 185 3.36 23.40 6.70
N HIS A 186 3.30 22.07 6.65
CA HIS A 186 2.12 21.29 7.05
C HIS A 186 1.77 21.51 8.53
N ALA A 187 2.76 21.54 9.42
CA ALA A 187 2.57 21.80 10.84
C ALA A 187 2.08 23.25 11.11
N ALA A 188 2.67 24.24 10.41
CA ALA A 188 2.32 25.65 10.60
C ALA A 188 0.86 25.96 10.24
N ALA A 189 0.25 25.17 9.35
CA ALA A 189 -1.15 25.31 8.97
C ALA A 189 -2.12 25.01 10.14
N ASN A 190 -1.74 24.09 11.05
CA ASN A 190 -2.60 23.63 12.14
C ASN A 190 -3.19 24.77 13.00
N GLY A 191 -2.40 25.81 13.22
CA GLY A 191 -2.82 26.94 14.06
C GLY A 191 -4.07 27.69 13.55
N ARG A 192 -4.29 27.71 12.22
CA ARG A 192 -5.43 28.38 11.56
C ARG A 192 -6.55 27.41 11.16
N GLU A 193 -6.26 26.12 11.06
CA GLU A 193 -7.18 25.09 10.58
C GLU A 193 -7.96 24.42 11.71
N THR A 194 -7.54 24.59 12.96
CA THR A 194 -8.17 23.95 14.12
C THR A 194 -9.12 24.91 14.85
N ASN A 195 -10.33 24.45 15.13
CA ASN A 195 -11.25 25.11 16.05
C ASN A 195 -10.83 24.82 17.51
N TRP A 196 -9.90 25.64 18.03
CA TRP A 196 -9.31 25.46 19.36
C TRP A 196 -10.32 25.64 20.50
N ALA A 197 -11.43 26.32 20.25
CA ALA A 197 -12.49 26.47 21.24
C ALA A 197 -13.33 25.18 21.39
N ALA A 198 -13.54 24.45 20.30
CA ALA A 198 -14.30 23.20 20.28
C ALA A 198 -13.47 21.97 20.60
N ALA A 199 -12.15 21.99 20.36
CA ALA A 199 -11.27 20.84 20.50
C ALA A 199 -11.34 20.14 21.88
N PRO A 200 -11.41 20.84 23.04
CA PRO A 200 -11.56 20.17 24.34
C PRO A 200 -12.87 19.40 24.49
N ALA A 201 -13.96 19.83 23.83
CA ALA A 201 -15.25 19.17 23.92
C ALA A 201 -15.29 17.84 23.21
N TYR A 202 -14.43 17.60 22.22
CA TYR A 202 -14.41 16.37 21.41
C TYR A 202 -14.22 15.10 22.27
N HIS A 203 -13.34 15.17 23.25
CA HIS A 203 -13.06 14.07 24.19
C HIS A 203 -13.79 14.27 25.54
N GLY A 204 -14.86 15.08 25.56
CA GLY A 204 -15.61 15.39 26.78
C GLY A 204 -16.13 14.14 27.49
N GLU A 205 -16.50 14.28 28.76
CA GLU A 205 -17.04 13.19 29.59
C GLU A 205 -18.21 12.48 28.90
N GLY A 206 -18.15 11.15 28.86
CA GLY A 206 -19.15 10.28 28.22
C GLY A 206 -19.00 10.17 26.71
N ALA A 207 -17.92 10.68 26.10
CA ALA A 207 -17.67 10.50 24.67
C ALA A 207 -17.39 9.04 24.29
N TYR A 208 -16.89 8.24 25.22
CA TYR A 208 -16.45 6.86 24.99
C TYR A 208 -17.03 5.90 26.04
N ASP A 209 -17.49 4.73 25.55
CA ASP A 209 -17.78 3.54 26.33
C ASP A 209 -16.97 2.38 25.69
N PRO A 210 -15.71 2.19 26.12
CA PRO A 210 -14.84 1.19 25.51
C PRO A 210 -15.34 -0.24 25.63
N GLU A 211 -16.09 -0.59 26.68
CA GLU A 211 -16.63 -1.94 26.84
C GLU A 211 -17.69 -2.23 25.79
N THR A 212 -18.67 -1.33 25.64
CA THR A 212 -19.72 -1.46 24.65
C THR A 212 -19.14 -1.40 23.23
N THR A 213 -18.20 -0.49 22.97
CA THR A 213 -17.55 -0.35 21.65
C THR A 213 -16.80 -1.63 21.27
N ARG A 214 -15.97 -2.19 22.16
CA ARG A 214 -15.24 -3.45 21.89
C ARG A 214 -16.17 -4.62 21.61
N ARG A 215 -17.30 -4.71 22.34
CA ARG A 215 -18.29 -5.76 22.09
C ARG A 215 -18.90 -5.64 20.69
N ALA A 216 -19.23 -4.42 20.26
CA ALA A 216 -19.80 -4.18 18.92
C ALA A 216 -18.77 -4.45 17.81
N ILE A 217 -17.55 -3.92 17.96
CA ILE A 217 -16.46 -4.11 16.99
C ILE A 217 -16.04 -5.59 16.88
N GLY A 218 -16.14 -6.38 17.94
CA GLY A 218 -15.86 -7.83 17.91
C GLY A 218 -16.75 -8.63 16.94
N SER A 219 -17.82 -8.04 16.43
CA SER A 219 -18.69 -8.62 15.39
C SER A 219 -18.53 -7.98 14.00
N LEU A 220 -17.61 -7.02 13.83
CA LEU A 220 -17.37 -6.36 12.56
C LEU A 220 -16.75 -7.35 11.56
N THR A 221 -17.44 -7.58 10.44
CA THR A 221 -16.97 -8.47 9.37
C THR A 221 -16.16 -7.73 8.28
N ALA A 222 -16.23 -6.40 8.26
CA ALA A 222 -15.46 -5.59 7.32
C ALA A 222 -13.96 -5.69 7.63
N PRO A 223 -13.09 -5.73 6.60
CA PRO A 223 -11.64 -5.67 6.80
C PRO A 223 -11.23 -4.32 7.39
N VAL A 224 -10.18 -4.34 8.21
CA VAL A 224 -9.65 -3.15 8.89
C VAL A 224 -8.16 -3.05 8.63
N LEU A 225 -7.68 -1.90 8.13
CA LEU A 225 -6.26 -1.55 8.10
C LEU A 225 -5.97 -0.59 9.24
N ILE A 226 -5.01 -0.94 10.09
CA ILE A 226 -4.42 -0.01 11.06
C ILE A 226 -3.02 0.32 10.58
N LEU A 227 -2.81 1.58 10.16
CA LEU A 227 -1.54 2.08 9.68
C LEU A 227 -0.91 2.97 10.75
N ALA A 228 0.23 2.55 11.28
CA ALA A 228 1.00 3.29 12.27
C ALA A 228 2.26 3.88 11.65
N GLY A 229 2.69 5.05 12.10
CA GLY A 229 4.03 5.56 11.79
C GLY A 229 5.07 4.96 12.76
N GLN A 230 6.21 4.53 12.24
CA GLN A 230 7.28 3.94 13.05
C GLN A 230 7.73 4.84 14.22
N TYR A 231 7.72 6.15 13.99
CA TYR A 231 8.19 7.18 14.93
C TYR A 231 7.05 7.96 15.58
N ASP A 232 5.80 7.52 15.41
CA ASP A 232 4.66 8.17 16.05
C ASP A 232 4.70 7.95 17.56
N GLY A 233 4.61 9.04 18.31
CA GLY A 233 4.58 9.01 19.77
C GLY A 233 3.18 8.82 20.36
N SER A 234 2.13 9.08 19.56
CA SER A 234 0.73 8.96 20.03
C SER A 234 -0.26 8.89 18.86
N PRO A 235 -0.70 7.67 18.49
CA PRO A 235 -0.38 6.39 19.12
C PRO A 235 1.00 5.84 18.71
N THR A 236 1.68 5.17 19.60
CA THR A 236 2.87 4.39 19.25
C THR A 236 2.49 3.16 18.41
N PRO A 237 3.44 2.56 17.66
CA PRO A 237 3.20 1.28 16.98
C PRO A 237 2.71 0.16 17.91
N ALA A 238 3.14 0.16 19.17
CA ALA A 238 2.69 -0.82 20.16
C ALA A 238 1.20 -0.64 20.52
N GLN A 239 0.75 0.60 20.68
CA GLN A 239 -0.67 0.92 20.92
C GLN A 239 -1.53 0.62 19.69
N ALA A 240 -1.02 0.88 18.49
CA ALA A 240 -1.69 0.49 17.25
C ALA A 240 -1.83 -1.05 17.15
N ALA A 241 -0.80 -1.80 17.53
CA ALA A 241 -0.85 -3.26 17.62
C ALA A 241 -1.87 -3.75 18.66
N GLU A 242 -1.94 -3.11 19.82
CA GLU A 242 -2.97 -3.42 20.81
C GLU A 242 -4.37 -3.16 20.25
N ALA A 243 -4.60 -2.01 19.62
CA ALA A 243 -5.88 -1.67 19.01
C ALA A 243 -6.29 -2.72 17.95
N ALA A 244 -5.34 -3.21 17.14
CA ALA A 244 -5.57 -4.24 16.13
C ALA A 244 -6.16 -5.53 16.72
N THR A 245 -5.77 -5.90 17.93
CA THR A 245 -6.31 -7.11 18.61
C THR A 245 -7.81 -7.03 18.93
N ARG A 246 -8.41 -5.85 18.83
CA ARG A 246 -9.84 -5.63 19.11
C ARG A 246 -10.74 -5.93 17.91
N PHE A 247 -10.18 -6.09 16.71
CA PHE A 247 -10.92 -6.36 15.49
C PHE A 247 -10.72 -7.81 15.04
N PRO A 248 -11.75 -8.49 14.54
CA PRO A 248 -11.63 -9.86 14.04
C PRO A 248 -10.75 -9.97 12.79
N HIS A 249 -10.74 -8.93 11.95
CA HIS A 249 -10.11 -8.92 10.63
C HIS A 249 -9.27 -7.65 10.46
N ALA A 250 -8.29 -7.42 11.36
CA ALA A 250 -7.37 -6.30 11.25
C ALA A 250 -6.02 -6.72 10.67
N GLU A 251 -5.55 -5.92 9.73
CA GLU A 251 -4.17 -5.87 9.28
C GLU A 251 -3.47 -4.68 9.96
N LEU A 252 -2.33 -4.93 10.59
CA LEU A 252 -1.46 -3.88 11.10
C LEU A 252 -0.32 -3.63 10.13
N ALA A 253 -0.19 -2.40 9.68
CA ALA A 253 0.96 -1.94 8.91
C ALA A 253 1.72 -0.85 9.69
N VAL A 254 3.03 -0.99 9.79
CA VAL A 254 3.90 0.05 10.37
C VAL A 254 4.73 0.63 9.24
N GLN A 255 4.51 1.91 8.93
CA GLN A 255 5.26 2.59 7.87
C GLN A 255 6.63 3.00 8.39
N PRO A 256 7.73 2.46 7.84
CA PRO A 256 9.08 2.81 8.25
C PRO A 256 9.36 4.30 8.04
N GLY A 257 10.08 4.91 8.97
CA GLY A 257 10.50 6.31 8.87
C GLY A 257 9.40 7.35 9.03
N ALA A 258 8.13 6.96 9.14
CA ALA A 258 7.01 7.87 9.26
C ALA A 258 6.67 8.18 10.73
N GLY A 259 6.18 9.40 10.96
CA GLY A 259 5.54 9.83 12.20
C GLY A 259 4.02 9.80 12.11
N HIS A 260 3.39 10.84 12.67
CA HIS A 260 1.93 10.97 12.77
C HIS A 260 1.22 11.31 11.44
N PHE A 261 1.97 11.75 10.43
CA PHE A 261 1.46 12.12 9.10
C PHE A 261 2.16 11.30 8.01
N PRO A 262 1.88 9.99 7.90
CA PRO A 262 2.63 9.07 7.03
C PRO A 262 2.67 9.51 5.57
N TRP A 263 1.60 10.13 5.05
CA TRP A 263 1.53 10.63 3.67
C TRP A 263 2.37 11.89 3.42
N VAL A 264 2.81 12.60 4.49
CA VAL A 264 3.74 13.72 4.40
C VAL A 264 5.19 13.21 4.43
N ASP A 265 5.45 12.20 5.25
CA ASP A 265 6.78 11.64 5.43
C ASP A 265 7.23 10.77 4.24
N ASP A 266 6.38 9.85 3.80
CA ASP A 266 6.58 9.03 2.60
C ASP A 266 5.23 8.74 1.93
N ALA A 267 4.88 9.63 1.01
CA ALA A 267 3.63 9.59 0.26
C ALA A 267 3.46 8.29 -0.53
N GLU A 268 4.54 7.80 -1.16
CA GLU A 268 4.47 6.60 -1.98
C GLU A 268 4.23 5.34 -1.14
N ALA A 269 4.91 5.20 0.00
CA ALA A 269 4.69 4.06 0.90
C ALA A 269 3.26 4.08 1.47
N PHE A 270 2.76 5.25 1.85
CA PHE A 270 1.39 5.43 2.31
C PHE A 270 0.37 5.01 1.25
N VAL A 271 0.50 5.54 0.03
CA VAL A 271 -0.43 5.26 -1.08
C VAL A 271 -0.42 3.77 -1.42
N ARG A 272 0.75 3.14 -1.55
CA ARG A 272 0.84 1.71 -1.83
C ARG A 272 0.09 0.85 -0.81
N GLN A 273 0.26 1.14 0.48
CA GLN A 273 -0.39 0.37 1.55
C GLN A 273 -1.91 0.56 1.55
N VAL A 274 -2.37 1.82 1.50
CA VAL A 274 -3.81 2.12 1.56
C VAL A 274 -4.53 1.72 0.28
N ALA A 275 -3.94 1.97 -0.90
CA ALA A 275 -4.54 1.58 -2.17
C ALA A 275 -4.61 0.06 -2.33
N ALA A 276 -3.57 -0.69 -1.93
CA ALA A 276 -3.60 -2.15 -1.94
C ALA A 276 -4.72 -2.71 -1.05
N PHE A 277 -4.86 -2.18 0.17
CA PHE A 277 -5.91 -2.60 1.09
C PHE A 277 -7.33 -2.27 0.58
N LEU A 278 -7.52 -1.13 -0.06
CA LEU A 278 -8.83 -0.67 -0.54
C LEU A 278 -9.24 -1.29 -1.89
N ASP A 279 -8.32 -1.88 -2.66
CA ASP A 279 -8.65 -2.54 -3.93
C ASP A 279 -9.06 -4.00 -3.68
N PRO A 280 -10.34 -4.36 -3.85
CA PRO A 280 -10.79 -5.73 -3.59
C PRO A 280 -10.19 -6.76 -4.55
N ALA A 281 -9.58 -6.33 -5.65
CA ALA A 281 -8.88 -7.20 -6.59
C ALA A 281 -7.45 -7.49 -6.18
N VAL A 282 -6.91 -6.76 -5.19
CA VAL A 282 -5.55 -6.92 -4.68
C VAL A 282 -5.56 -7.73 -3.39
N SER A 283 -4.64 -8.66 -3.31
CA SER A 283 -4.28 -9.38 -2.09
C SER A 283 -2.82 -9.10 -1.75
N THR A 284 -2.42 -9.32 -0.51
CA THR A 284 -1.04 -9.16 -0.08
C THR A 284 -0.54 -10.39 0.65
N VAL A 285 0.77 -10.61 0.60
CA VAL A 285 1.47 -11.62 1.39
C VAL A 285 2.83 -11.07 1.83
N THR A 286 3.26 -11.39 3.03
CA THR A 286 4.58 -10.97 3.51
C THR A 286 5.57 -12.13 3.39
N VAL A 287 6.69 -11.88 2.71
CA VAL A 287 7.81 -12.79 2.51
C VAL A 287 9.05 -12.15 3.10
N ASP A 288 9.65 -12.77 4.10
CA ASP A 288 10.85 -12.28 4.79
C ASP A 288 10.82 -10.79 5.19
N GLY A 289 9.63 -10.31 5.58
CA GLY A 289 9.39 -8.94 5.97
C GLY A 289 9.06 -7.97 4.83
N VAL A 290 9.04 -8.44 3.57
CA VAL A 290 8.64 -7.68 2.38
C VAL A 290 7.18 -8.00 2.06
N ARG A 291 6.33 -6.99 1.99
CA ARG A 291 4.93 -7.14 1.59
C ARG A 291 4.83 -7.13 0.07
N LEU A 292 4.40 -8.25 -0.48
CA LEU A 292 4.14 -8.43 -1.90
C LEU A 292 2.64 -8.31 -2.18
N SER A 293 2.29 -7.53 -3.18
CA SER A 293 0.93 -7.39 -3.68
C SER A 293 0.73 -8.29 -4.90
N TYR A 294 -0.47 -8.82 -5.04
CA TYR A 294 -0.83 -9.63 -6.21
C TYR A 294 -2.33 -9.56 -6.48
N ARG A 295 -2.73 -9.79 -7.72
CA ARG A 295 -4.12 -9.97 -8.09
C ARG A 295 -4.42 -11.44 -8.29
N VAL A 296 -5.62 -11.88 -7.88
CA VAL A 296 -6.02 -13.27 -8.02
C VAL A 296 -7.38 -13.37 -8.73
N ALA A 297 -7.48 -14.30 -9.68
CA ALA A 297 -8.71 -14.52 -10.43
C ALA A 297 -8.90 -16.03 -10.74
N GLY A 298 -10.13 -16.43 -11.03
CA GLY A 298 -10.50 -17.80 -11.37
C GLY A 298 -10.89 -18.66 -10.18
N PRO A 299 -11.36 -19.92 -10.43
CA PRO A 299 -11.85 -20.83 -9.41
C PRO A 299 -10.74 -21.19 -8.40
N GLU A 300 -11.11 -21.30 -7.11
CA GLU A 300 -10.15 -21.58 -6.03
C GLU A 300 -9.42 -22.93 -6.19
N ASP A 301 -10.14 -23.95 -6.63
CA ASP A 301 -9.61 -25.32 -6.78
C ASP A 301 -8.94 -25.56 -8.15
N ALA A 302 -8.87 -24.54 -9.03
CA ALA A 302 -8.25 -24.68 -10.34
C ALA A 302 -6.71 -24.67 -10.23
N ARG A 303 -6.04 -25.21 -11.28
CA ARG A 303 -4.58 -25.26 -11.33
C ARG A 303 -3.98 -23.86 -11.26
N PRO A 304 -2.96 -23.65 -10.42
CA PRO A 304 -2.35 -22.34 -10.26
C PRO A 304 -1.47 -21.94 -11.44
N VAL A 305 -1.65 -20.70 -11.87
CA VAL A 305 -0.78 -20.00 -12.82
C VAL A 305 -0.28 -18.72 -12.15
N VAL A 306 1.02 -18.51 -12.13
CA VAL A 306 1.66 -17.30 -11.59
C VAL A 306 2.23 -16.49 -12.73
N LEU A 307 1.80 -15.25 -12.86
CA LEU A 307 2.22 -14.30 -13.88
C LEU A 307 3.19 -13.29 -13.26
N VAL A 308 4.37 -13.16 -13.86
CA VAL A 308 5.48 -12.34 -13.33
C VAL A 308 5.91 -11.34 -14.40
N HIS A 309 5.75 -10.06 -14.10
CA HIS A 309 5.98 -8.97 -15.04
C HIS A 309 7.46 -8.63 -15.25
N GLY A 310 7.76 -7.81 -16.25
CA GLY A 310 9.07 -7.26 -16.56
C GLY A 310 9.41 -6.00 -15.74
N ARG A 311 10.57 -5.42 -16.04
CA ARG A 311 11.05 -4.20 -15.38
C ARG A 311 10.20 -2.99 -15.76
N GLY A 312 9.74 -2.25 -14.75
CA GLY A 312 8.94 -1.04 -14.91
C GLY A 312 7.44 -1.31 -15.11
N GLU A 313 7.01 -2.57 -15.10
CA GLU A 313 5.63 -3.02 -15.20
C GLU A 313 5.04 -3.36 -13.83
N SER A 314 3.86 -3.95 -13.80
CA SER A 314 3.22 -4.51 -12.60
C SER A 314 2.33 -5.69 -12.99
N GLY A 315 1.71 -6.35 -12.03
CA GLY A 315 0.73 -7.41 -12.30
C GLY A 315 -0.41 -7.00 -13.23
N THR A 316 -0.64 -5.69 -13.42
CA THR A 316 -1.69 -5.17 -14.30
C THR A 316 -1.38 -5.35 -15.80
N THR A 317 -0.12 -5.52 -16.19
CA THR A 317 0.26 -5.82 -17.59
C THR A 317 -0.39 -7.12 -18.07
N TRP A 318 -0.70 -8.02 -17.14
CA TRP A 318 -1.31 -9.32 -17.40
C TRP A 318 -2.85 -9.32 -17.43
N THR A 319 -3.51 -8.16 -17.38
CA THR A 319 -4.98 -8.07 -17.20
C THR A 319 -5.74 -8.90 -18.26
N GLU A 320 -5.39 -8.80 -19.55
CA GLU A 320 -6.05 -9.53 -20.63
C GLU A 320 -5.78 -11.04 -20.53
N ILE A 321 -4.54 -11.42 -20.25
CA ILE A 321 -4.12 -12.82 -20.08
C ILE A 321 -4.82 -13.43 -18.85
N THR A 322 -4.90 -12.68 -17.75
CA THR A 322 -5.60 -13.10 -16.53
C THR A 322 -7.08 -13.36 -16.80
N ALA A 323 -7.77 -12.44 -17.50
CA ALA A 323 -9.19 -12.58 -17.81
C ALA A 323 -9.52 -13.85 -18.61
N ASP A 324 -8.63 -14.22 -19.55
CA ASP A 324 -8.80 -15.43 -20.35
C ASP A 324 -8.48 -16.71 -19.56
N LEU A 325 -7.33 -16.75 -18.86
CA LEU A 325 -6.89 -17.92 -18.10
C LEU A 325 -7.76 -18.21 -16.87
N ALA A 326 -8.38 -17.18 -16.28
CA ALA A 326 -9.25 -17.32 -15.11
C ALA A 326 -10.52 -18.15 -15.37
N ALA A 327 -10.83 -18.47 -16.63
CA ALA A 327 -11.93 -19.38 -16.97
C ALA A 327 -11.72 -20.80 -16.46
N ASP A 328 -10.45 -21.28 -16.38
CA ASP A 328 -10.10 -22.66 -16.05
C ASP A 328 -8.85 -22.80 -15.18
N HIS A 329 -8.21 -21.70 -14.79
CA HIS A 329 -7.04 -21.66 -13.91
C HIS A 329 -7.26 -20.69 -12.73
N ARG A 330 -6.56 -20.91 -11.62
CA ARG A 330 -6.39 -19.95 -10.55
C ARG A 330 -5.15 -19.11 -10.85
N VAL A 331 -5.37 -17.88 -11.28
CA VAL A 331 -4.32 -16.99 -11.79
C VAL A 331 -3.89 -16.01 -10.72
N TYR A 332 -2.58 -15.90 -10.51
CA TYR A 332 -1.94 -14.97 -9.58
C TYR A 332 -1.03 -14.04 -10.38
N ALA A 333 -1.37 -12.77 -10.50
CA ALA A 333 -0.54 -11.76 -11.15
C ALA A 333 0.22 -10.97 -10.07
N LEU A 334 1.50 -11.27 -9.90
CA LEU A 334 2.37 -10.73 -8.84
C LEU A 334 2.92 -9.37 -9.24
N ASP A 335 2.95 -8.43 -8.27
CA ASP A 335 3.82 -7.26 -8.32
C ASP A 335 5.16 -7.62 -7.65
N LEU A 336 6.26 -7.63 -8.39
CA LEU A 336 7.60 -7.85 -7.83
C LEU A 336 8.00 -6.69 -6.90
N PRO A 337 8.92 -6.89 -5.93
CA PRO A 337 9.43 -5.80 -5.11
C PRO A 337 9.84 -4.58 -5.91
N GLY A 338 9.53 -3.40 -5.39
CA GLY A 338 9.81 -2.13 -6.07
C GLY A 338 8.86 -1.77 -7.21
N HIS A 339 7.83 -2.58 -7.50
CA HIS A 339 6.85 -2.36 -8.55
C HIS A 339 5.41 -2.36 -8.01
N GLY A 340 4.51 -1.72 -8.73
CA GLY A 340 3.09 -1.71 -8.43
C GLY A 340 2.80 -1.32 -6.97
N LEU A 341 2.04 -2.18 -6.28
CA LEU A 341 1.65 -1.98 -4.89
C LEU A 341 2.50 -2.79 -3.88
N SER A 342 3.56 -3.47 -4.34
CA SER A 342 4.53 -4.16 -3.48
C SER A 342 5.52 -3.19 -2.83
N ASP A 343 6.11 -3.62 -1.70
CA ASP A 343 7.08 -2.81 -0.97
C ASP A 343 8.33 -2.51 -1.79
N ARG A 344 8.96 -1.36 -1.49
CA ARG A 344 10.27 -0.98 -2.00
C ARG A 344 11.33 -1.39 -1.00
N THR A 345 12.25 -2.27 -1.44
CA THR A 345 13.26 -2.89 -0.56
C THR A 345 14.61 -2.17 -0.61
N GLY A 346 14.86 -1.37 -1.64
CA GLY A 346 16.17 -0.77 -1.92
C GLY A 346 17.26 -1.79 -2.32
N ARG A 347 16.89 -3.07 -2.53
CA ARG A 347 17.76 -4.14 -3.00
C ARG A 347 17.08 -4.84 -4.17
N TYR A 348 17.70 -4.81 -5.34
CA TYR A 348 17.07 -5.19 -6.60
C TYR A 348 18.04 -5.92 -7.53
N GLY A 349 18.47 -7.10 -7.14
CA GLY A 349 19.19 -8.02 -8.04
C GLY A 349 18.26 -9.11 -8.57
N PHE A 350 18.70 -9.83 -9.61
CA PHE A 350 17.96 -11.00 -10.10
C PHE A 350 17.82 -12.09 -9.03
N GLU A 351 18.80 -12.22 -8.13
CA GLU A 351 18.72 -13.12 -7.00
C GLU A 351 17.70 -12.66 -5.95
N ASP A 352 17.60 -11.35 -5.69
CA ASP A 352 16.58 -10.83 -4.77
C ASP A 352 15.19 -11.12 -5.33
N PHE A 353 14.92 -10.83 -6.61
CA PHE A 353 13.65 -11.15 -7.26
C PHE A 353 13.36 -12.64 -7.30
N ARG A 354 14.39 -13.50 -7.50
CA ARG A 354 14.26 -14.96 -7.41
C ARG A 354 13.79 -15.39 -6.03
N ASP A 355 14.40 -14.85 -4.98
CA ASP A 355 14.13 -15.25 -3.60
C ASP A 355 12.73 -14.80 -3.17
N GLU A 356 12.31 -13.61 -3.56
CA GLU A 356 10.95 -13.12 -3.31
C GLU A 356 9.89 -13.92 -4.10
N LEU A 357 10.14 -14.26 -5.36
CA LEU A 357 9.24 -15.12 -6.14
C LEU A 357 9.14 -16.52 -5.50
N GLY A 358 10.26 -17.09 -5.07
CA GLY A 358 10.28 -18.37 -4.36
C GLY A 358 9.49 -18.32 -3.06
N GLY A 359 9.73 -17.29 -2.23
CA GLY A 359 9.00 -17.05 -1.00
C GLY A 359 7.50 -16.85 -1.22
N PHE A 360 7.11 -16.14 -2.30
CA PHE A 360 5.71 -15.98 -2.71
C PHE A 360 5.05 -17.34 -3.00
N LEU A 361 5.70 -18.20 -3.80
CA LEU A 361 5.18 -19.52 -4.12
C LEU A 361 5.04 -20.40 -2.86
N TRP A 362 6.01 -20.36 -1.95
CA TRP A 362 5.97 -21.09 -0.68
C TRP A 362 4.89 -20.59 0.26
N ALA A 363 4.78 -19.27 0.44
CA ALA A 363 3.83 -18.65 1.37
C ALA A 363 2.38 -18.93 0.97
N LEU A 364 2.08 -19.04 -0.33
CA LEU A 364 0.74 -19.32 -0.84
C LEU A 364 0.52 -20.82 -1.17
N GLY A 365 1.49 -21.69 -0.93
CA GLY A 365 1.36 -23.13 -1.19
C GLY A 365 1.25 -23.48 -2.69
N LEU A 366 1.86 -22.66 -3.57
CA LEU A 366 1.75 -22.77 -5.02
C LEU A 366 2.81 -23.71 -5.64
N THR A 367 3.26 -24.73 -4.90
CA THR A 367 4.21 -25.72 -5.41
C THR A 367 3.65 -26.43 -6.65
N GLY A 368 4.44 -26.49 -7.71
CA GLY A 368 4.04 -27.12 -8.97
C GLY A 368 3.18 -26.23 -9.87
N ALA A 369 3.07 -24.93 -9.56
CA ALA A 369 2.38 -23.96 -10.42
C ALA A 369 3.03 -23.85 -11.80
N THR A 370 2.24 -23.41 -12.77
CA THR A 370 2.77 -22.88 -14.02
C THR A 370 3.22 -21.43 -13.78
N VAL A 371 4.49 -21.13 -13.98
CA VAL A 371 5.03 -19.76 -13.90
C VAL A 371 5.22 -19.22 -15.31
N VAL A 372 4.57 -18.12 -15.62
CA VAL A 372 4.67 -17.37 -16.88
C VAL A 372 5.32 -16.03 -16.56
N ALA A 373 6.49 -15.80 -17.08
CA ALA A 373 7.31 -14.66 -16.68
C ALA A 373 7.87 -13.89 -17.88
N HIS A 374 7.86 -12.57 -17.80
CA HIS A 374 8.32 -11.66 -18.82
C HIS A 374 9.64 -10.99 -18.44
N SER A 375 10.58 -10.89 -19.37
CA SER A 375 11.77 -10.04 -19.30
C SER A 375 12.56 -10.20 -17.97
N MET A 376 12.64 -9.18 -17.13
CA MET A 376 13.29 -9.23 -15.81
C MET A 376 12.68 -10.33 -14.91
N GLY A 377 11.36 -10.42 -14.87
CA GLY A 377 10.66 -11.48 -14.13
C GLY A 377 10.98 -12.88 -14.67
N ALA A 378 11.19 -13.01 -15.99
CA ALA A 378 11.63 -14.26 -16.59
C ALA A 378 13.05 -14.65 -16.12
N GLY A 379 13.93 -13.67 -15.93
CA GLY A 379 15.24 -13.89 -15.33
C GLY A 379 15.15 -14.42 -13.90
N ALA A 380 14.30 -13.82 -13.08
CA ALA A 380 14.04 -14.31 -11.71
C ALA A 380 13.47 -15.75 -11.69
N ALA A 381 12.47 -16.02 -12.52
CA ALA A 381 11.86 -17.36 -12.63
C ALA A 381 12.85 -18.42 -13.14
N TYR A 382 13.70 -18.05 -14.09
CA TYR A 382 14.77 -18.91 -14.59
C TYR A 382 15.78 -19.29 -13.49
N LEU A 383 16.22 -18.33 -12.68
CA LEU A 383 17.11 -18.58 -11.55
C LEU A 383 16.42 -19.40 -10.44
N LEU A 384 15.13 -19.17 -10.20
CA LEU A 384 14.36 -19.94 -9.23
C LEU A 384 14.25 -21.42 -9.67
N ALA A 385 13.94 -21.66 -10.94
CA ALA A 385 13.84 -23.03 -11.47
C ALA A 385 15.16 -23.82 -11.39
N GLN A 386 16.31 -23.14 -11.40
CA GLN A 386 17.63 -23.77 -11.19
C GLN A 386 17.85 -24.10 -9.72
N ARG A 387 17.54 -23.14 -8.84
CA ARG A 387 17.82 -23.25 -7.40
C ARG A 387 16.90 -24.27 -6.71
N GLU A 388 15.63 -24.31 -7.12
CA GLU A 388 14.60 -25.15 -6.53
C GLU A 388 13.90 -26.00 -7.60
N PRO A 389 14.60 -27.02 -8.17
CA PRO A 389 13.98 -27.93 -9.12
C PRO A 389 12.75 -28.61 -8.52
N GLY A 390 11.61 -28.53 -9.20
CA GLY A 390 10.34 -29.09 -8.74
C GLY A 390 9.41 -28.11 -8.02
N LEU A 391 9.86 -26.92 -7.62
CA LEU A 391 8.96 -25.88 -7.10
C LEU A 391 8.05 -25.37 -8.21
N ILE A 392 8.58 -25.17 -9.41
CA ILE A 392 7.85 -24.76 -10.62
C ILE A 392 7.45 -26.01 -11.41
N GLY A 393 6.16 -26.17 -11.67
CA GLY A 393 5.61 -27.30 -12.43
C GLY A 393 5.78 -27.15 -13.94
N ARG A 394 5.63 -25.95 -14.47
CA ARG A 394 5.91 -25.56 -15.86
C ARG A 394 6.45 -24.14 -15.88
N LEU A 395 7.38 -23.87 -16.79
CA LEU A 395 8.05 -22.57 -16.90
C LEU A 395 7.85 -21.99 -18.30
N VAL A 396 7.37 -20.73 -18.36
CA VAL A 396 7.28 -19.98 -19.60
C VAL A 396 8.11 -18.71 -19.45
N LEU A 397 9.09 -18.54 -20.30
CA LEU A 397 10.06 -17.45 -20.32
C LEU A 397 9.84 -16.58 -21.56
N GLU A 398 9.11 -15.50 -21.41
CA GLU A 398 8.89 -14.54 -22.48
C GLU A 398 10.02 -13.50 -22.48
N GLU A 399 10.74 -13.41 -23.60
CA GLU A 399 11.77 -12.39 -23.81
C GLU A 399 12.81 -12.33 -22.66
N ALA A 400 13.19 -13.49 -22.15
CA ALA A 400 14.06 -13.62 -20.99
C ALA A 400 15.49 -13.15 -21.26
N PRO A 401 16.20 -12.59 -20.29
CA PRO A 401 17.63 -12.33 -20.40
C PRO A 401 18.38 -13.67 -20.50
N ALA A 402 19.31 -13.75 -21.44
CA ALA A 402 20.11 -14.96 -21.65
C ALA A 402 21.36 -15.03 -20.75
N PHE A 403 21.53 -14.04 -19.87
CA PHE A 403 22.67 -13.92 -18.96
C PHE A 403 24.04 -14.11 -19.64
N VAL A 404 24.18 -13.47 -20.79
CA VAL A 404 25.44 -13.31 -21.52
C VAL A 404 25.85 -11.85 -21.41
N PRO A 405 27.13 -11.54 -21.11
CA PRO A 405 27.58 -10.15 -21.05
C PRO A 405 27.13 -9.36 -22.28
N LEU A 406 26.57 -8.18 -22.05
CA LEU A 406 26.11 -7.33 -23.14
C LEU A 406 27.30 -6.66 -23.85
N ASP A 407 27.31 -6.67 -25.18
CA ASP A 407 28.32 -6.00 -26.01
C ASP A 407 27.60 -5.21 -27.13
N PRO A 408 27.62 -3.87 -27.10
CA PRO A 408 28.18 -3.03 -26.04
C PRO A 408 27.37 -3.11 -24.73
N PRO A 409 28.00 -2.82 -23.58
CA PRO A 409 27.29 -2.77 -22.30
C PRO A 409 26.26 -1.62 -22.30
N ARG A 410 25.17 -1.80 -21.54
CA ARG A 410 24.21 -0.72 -21.31
C ARG A 410 24.88 0.47 -20.64
N PRO A 411 24.67 1.69 -21.12
CA PRO A 411 25.17 2.88 -20.46
C PRO A 411 24.47 3.07 -19.10
N VAL A 412 25.08 3.85 -18.23
CA VAL A 412 24.43 4.27 -16.98
C VAL A 412 23.20 5.10 -17.35
N ALA A 413 22.03 4.59 -16.95
CA ALA A 413 20.76 5.26 -17.20
C ALA A 413 20.59 6.45 -16.23
N GLU A 414 20.11 7.58 -16.75
CA GLU A 414 19.72 8.73 -15.93
C GLU A 414 18.27 8.56 -15.46
N ARG A 415 18.02 8.91 -14.19
CA ARG A 415 16.66 8.86 -13.65
C ARG A 415 15.79 9.92 -14.36
N PRO A 416 14.64 9.54 -14.96
CA PRO A 416 13.69 10.48 -15.49
C PRO A 416 13.13 11.42 -14.39
N GLU A 417 12.75 12.63 -14.80
CA GLU A 417 12.05 13.55 -13.89
C GLU A 417 10.62 13.02 -13.60
N GLY A 418 10.14 13.29 -12.39
CA GLY A 418 8.78 12.98 -11.97
C GLY A 418 8.65 11.66 -11.19
N ALA A 419 7.39 11.33 -10.86
CA ALA A 419 7.03 10.08 -10.20
C ALA A 419 7.11 8.90 -11.17
N LEU A 420 7.64 7.77 -10.70
CA LEU A 420 7.73 6.53 -11.47
C LEU A 420 6.80 5.48 -10.83
N ALA A 421 6.22 4.63 -11.66
CA ALA A 421 5.41 3.50 -11.20
C ALA A 421 6.23 2.39 -10.50
N PHE A 422 7.55 2.51 -10.48
CA PHE A 422 8.48 1.56 -9.89
C PHE A 422 9.69 2.27 -9.26
N ASP A 423 10.43 1.55 -8.42
CA ASP A 423 11.64 2.08 -7.82
C ASP A 423 12.76 2.17 -8.84
N TRP A 424 13.33 3.37 -9.01
CA TRP A 424 14.39 3.61 -9.99
C TRP A 424 15.66 2.78 -9.75
N ASP A 425 15.98 2.45 -8.50
CA ASP A 425 17.19 1.71 -8.13
C ASP A 425 17.23 0.30 -8.77
N ILE A 426 16.10 -0.19 -9.26
CA ILE A 426 16.01 -1.42 -10.06
C ILE A 426 16.79 -1.32 -11.36
N VAL A 427 16.78 -0.14 -12.01
CA VAL A 427 17.42 0.04 -13.32
C VAL A 427 18.92 -0.12 -13.26
N PRO A 428 19.67 0.66 -12.45
CA PRO A 428 21.11 0.49 -12.35
C PRO A 428 21.51 -0.87 -11.80
N ALA A 429 20.76 -1.45 -10.85
CA ALA A 429 21.07 -2.75 -10.26
C ALA A 429 20.98 -3.88 -11.30
N THR A 430 19.87 -3.97 -12.02
CA THR A 430 19.69 -5.02 -13.03
C THR A 430 20.54 -4.79 -14.29
N ASP A 431 20.81 -3.53 -14.70
CA ASP A 431 21.69 -3.26 -15.83
C ASP A 431 23.16 -3.63 -15.50
N ALA A 432 23.62 -3.42 -14.27
CA ALA A 432 24.95 -3.87 -13.84
C ALA A 432 25.09 -5.40 -13.95
N GLN A 433 24.08 -6.15 -13.52
CA GLN A 433 24.08 -7.62 -13.61
C GLN A 433 23.93 -8.13 -15.04
N LEU A 434 23.18 -7.43 -15.91
CA LEU A 434 23.09 -7.79 -17.33
C LEU A 434 24.39 -7.47 -18.10
N ASN A 435 25.11 -6.41 -17.73
CA ASN A 435 26.38 -6.06 -18.32
C ASN A 435 27.50 -7.07 -17.94
N ALA A 436 27.43 -7.61 -16.72
CA ALA A 436 28.40 -8.58 -16.19
C ALA A 436 27.67 -9.66 -15.36
N PRO A 437 26.89 -10.55 -16.01
CA PRO A 437 26.15 -11.57 -15.31
C PRO A 437 27.11 -12.60 -14.69
N ASP A 438 26.68 -13.19 -13.57
CA ASP A 438 27.39 -14.32 -12.97
C ASP A 438 27.36 -15.50 -13.97
N PRO A 439 28.51 -16.05 -14.37
CA PRO A 439 28.56 -17.22 -15.27
C PRO A 439 27.78 -18.44 -14.75
N ALA A 440 27.67 -18.60 -13.42
CA ALA A 440 26.95 -19.68 -12.81
C ALA A 440 25.44 -19.66 -13.17
N TRP A 441 24.89 -18.50 -13.47
CA TRP A 441 23.48 -18.40 -13.86
C TRP A 441 23.19 -19.11 -15.18
N ARG A 442 24.10 -19.08 -16.12
CA ARG A 442 23.96 -19.78 -17.38
C ARG A 442 24.33 -21.27 -17.23
N GLU A 443 25.39 -21.56 -16.51
CA GLU A 443 25.85 -22.95 -16.26
C GLU A 443 24.79 -23.77 -15.54
N GLY A 444 23.98 -23.14 -14.66
CA GLY A 444 22.88 -23.74 -13.93
C GLY A 444 21.67 -24.13 -14.78
N ALA A 445 21.57 -23.73 -16.06
CA ALA A 445 20.42 -24.03 -16.93
C ALA A 445 20.07 -25.52 -16.96
N SER A 446 21.09 -26.39 -16.92
CA SER A 446 20.93 -27.87 -16.95
C SER A 446 20.24 -28.44 -15.71
N ALA A 447 20.12 -27.68 -14.61
CA ALA A 447 19.43 -28.08 -13.40
C ALA A 447 17.90 -27.87 -13.50
N ILE A 448 17.41 -27.16 -14.49
CA ILE A 448 15.98 -26.91 -14.70
C ILE A 448 15.31 -28.23 -15.14
N THR A 449 14.41 -28.71 -14.30
CA THR A 449 13.65 -29.96 -14.56
C THR A 449 12.23 -29.69 -15.05
N ALA A 450 11.72 -28.50 -14.87
CA ALA A 450 10.39 -28.11 -15.31
C ALA A 450 10.32 -28.10 -16.85
N PRO A 451 9.27 -28.67 -17.47
CA PRO A 451 8.98 -28.41 -18.87
C PRO A 451 9.00 -26.92 -19.14
N THR A 452 9.84 -26.48 -20.09
CA THR A 452 10.10 -25.06 -20.34
C THR A 452 9.72 -24.63 -21.75
N LEU A 453 9.05 -23.48 -21.86
CA LEU A 453 8.75 -22.78 -23.09
C LEU A 453 9.48 -21.44 -23.10
N VAL A 454 10.31 -21.20 -24.11
CA VAL A 454 10.93 -19.90 -24.36
C VAL A 454 10.13 -19.22 -25.46
N LEU A 455 9.61 -18.03 -25.18
CA LEU A 455 8.86 -17.19 -26.13
C LEU A 455 9.74 -16.04 -26.58
N ALA A 456 9.89 -15.93 -27.90
CA ALA A 456 10.70 -14.93 -28.58
C ALA A 456 9.80 -13.96 -29.35
N GLY A 457 10.05 -12.65 -29.24
CA GLY A 457 9.25 -11.59 -29.86
C GLY A 457 9.62 -11.25 -31.31
N GLY A 458 10.62 -11.96 -31.85
CA GLY A 458 11.07 -11.74 -33.22
C GLY A 458 11.98 -10.52 -33.40
N PRO A 459 12.30 -10.17 -34.65
CA PRO A 459 13.34 -9.17 -34.95
C PRO A 459 12.99 -7.73 -34.51
N ALA A 460 11.75 -7.46 -34.13
CA ALA A 460 11.34 -6.16 -33.60
C ALA A 460 11.66 -6.00 -32.09
N SER A 461 12.07 -7.08 -31.41
CA SER A 461 12.50 -7.02 -30.01
C SER A 461 13.92 -6.47 -29.88
N HIS A 462 14.17 -5.80 -28.77
CA HIS A 462 15.52 -5.37 -28.40
C HIS A 462 16.35 -6.51 -27.74
N VAL A 463 15.73 -7.62 -27.40
CA VAL A 463 16.43 -8.81 -26.91
C VAL A 463 16.99 -9.57 -28.11
N PRO A 464 18.30 -9.90 -28.15
CA PRO A 464 18.88 -10.64 -29.26
C PRO A 464 18.26 -12.04 -29.38
N GLN A 465 17.61 -12.32 -30.51
CA GLN A 465 16.83 -13.54 -30.71
C GLN A 465 17.70 -14.80 -30.75
N ASP A 466 18.96 -14.67 -31.19
CA ASP A 466 19.92 -15.78 -31.12
C ASP A 466 20.31 -16.18 -29.68
N GLN A 467 20.25 -15.22 -28.75
CA GLN A 467 20.46 -15.50 -27.33
C GLN A 467 19.29 -16.27 -26.74
N LEU A 468 18.03 -15.96 -27.10
CA LEU A 468 16.86 -16.72 -26.70
C LEU A 468 16.89 -18.15 -27.25
N ALA A 469 17.37 -18.31 -28.50
CA ALA A 469 17.56 -19.64 -29.09
C ALA A 469 18.62 -20.46 -28.33
N ARG A 470 19.71 -19.83 -27.88
CA ARG A 470 20.73 -20.47 -27.04
C ARG A 470 20.16 -20.81 -25.65
N LEU A 471 19.43 -19.90 -25.02
CA LEU A 471 18.76 -20.17 -23.74
C LEU A 471 17.88 -21.44 -23.81
N ALA A 472 17.08 -21.55 -24.88
CA ALA A 472 16.26 -22.73 -25.12
C ALA A 472 17.09 -24.02 -25.36
N GLN A 473 18.30 -23.92 -25.91
CA GLN A 473 19.21 -25.05 -26.09
C GLN A 473 19.90 -25.45 -24.78
N ASP A 474 20.21 -24.47 -23.91
CA ASP A 474 20.88 -24.70 -22.62
C ASP A 474 19.94 -25.37 -21.59
N ILE A 475 18.61 -25.22 -21.72
CA ILE A 475 17.59 -25.78 -20.82
C ILE A 475 17.15 -27.18 -21.38
N PRO A 476 17.28 -28.28 -20.62
CA PRO A 476 16.89 -29.61 -21.08
C PRO A 476 15.42 -29.69 -21.50
N GLY A 477 15.17 -30.06 -22.75
CA GLY A 477 13.82 -30.27 -23.26
C GLY A 477 13.00 -28.98 -23.48
N ALA A 478 13.61 -27.83 -23.40
CA ALA A 478 12.91 -26.58 -23.66
C ALA A 478 12.51 -26.43 -25.13
N ARG A 479 11.39 -25.74 -25.35
CA ARG A 479 10.88 -25.38 -26.69
C ARG A 479 11.03 -23.88 -26.91
N LEU A 480 11.45 -23.51 -28.11
CA LEU A 480 11.44 -22.12 -28.56
C LEU A 480 10.23 -21.91 -29.50
N VAL A 481 9.46 -20.86 -29.24
CA VAL A 481 8.40 -20.39 -30.14
C VAL A 481 8.61 -18.89 -30.37
N THR A 482 8.54 -18.44 -31.62
CA THR A 482 8.61 -17.02 -31.97
C THR A 482 7.23 -16.53 -32.35
N ILE A 483 6.82 -15.40 -31.74
CA ILE A 483 5.64 -14.62 -32.10
C ILE A 483 6.14 -13.22 -32.46
N GLU A 484 5.97 -12.79 -33.72
CA GLU A 484 6.47 -11.50 -34.18
C GLU A 484 5.67 -10.34 -33.58
N ALA A 485 6.08 -9.89 -32.40
CA ALA A 485 5.35 -8.89 -31.59
C ALA A 485 6.28 -7.83 -30.98
N GLY A 486 7.60 -8.04 -31.02
CA GLY A 486 8.55 -7.23 -30.23
C GLY A 486 8.64 -7.73 -28.78
N HIS A 487 9.07 -6.86 -27.87
CA HIS A 487 9.41 -7.25 -26.49
C HIS A 487 8.18 -7.62 -25.64
N LEU A 488 7.02 -7.00 -25.87
CA LEU A 488 5.78 -7.20 -25.10
C LEU A 488 4.83 -8.12 -25.86
N VAL A 489 5.16 -9.43 -25.94
CA VAL A 489 4.38 -10.40 -26.73
C VAL A 489 2.97 -10.56 -26.19
N HIS A 490 2.84 -10.70 -24.86
CA HIS A 490 1.57 -10.89 -24.17
C HIS A 490 0.60 -9.71 -24.33
N GLU A 491 1.11 -8.48 -24.47
CA GLU A 491 0.28 -7.28 -24.71
C GLU A 491 -0.03 -7.06 -26.21
N THR A 492 0.99 -7.28 -27.07
CA THR A 492 0.88 -6.96 -28.50
C THR A 492 0.13 -8.04 -29.27
N ARG A 493 0.25 -9.30 -28.88
CA ARG A 493 -0.35 -10.48 -29.52
C ARG A 493 -0.98 -11.44 -28.50
N PRO A 494 -1.92 -10.97 -27.65
CA PRO A 494 -2.48 -11.77 -26.56
C PRO A 494 -3.13 -13.07 -27.03
N ALA A 495 -3.85 -13.05 -28.15
CA ALA A 495 -4.52 -14.23 -28.68
C ALA A 495 -3.52 -15.33 -29.14
N GLU A 496 -2.43 -14.93 -29.80
CA GLU A 496 -1.36 -15.85 -30.23
C GLU A 496 -0.59 -16.40 -29.03
N PHE A 497 -0.29 -15.51 -28.05
CA PHE A 497 0.34 -15.87 -26.79
C PHE A 497 -0.48 -16.93 -26.04
N LEU A 498 -1.78 -16.68 -25.84
CA LEU A 498 -2.69 -17.61 -25.17
C LEU A 498 -2.82 -18.96 -25.91
N ALA A 499 -2.86 -18.93 -27.25
CA ALA A 499 -2.90 -20.18 -28.03
C ALA A 499 -1.66 -21.05 -27.79
N VAL A 500 -0.47 -20.43 -27.74
CA VAL A 500 0.80 -21.11 -27.46
C VAL A 500 0.84 -21.63 -26.03
N LEU A 501 0.38 -20.86 -25.04
CA LEU A 501 0.29 -21.30 -23.65
C LEU A 501 -0.61 -22.53 -23.50
N ARG A 502 -1.81 -22.49 -24.12
CA ARG A 502 -2.75 -23.63 -24.09
C ARG A 502 -2.20 -24.88 -24.75
N GLU A 503 -1.47 -24.74 -25.86
CA GLU A 503 -0.79 -25.89 -26.49
C GLU A 503 0.27 -26.47 -25.56
N PHE A 504 1.06 -25.60 -24.91
CA PHE A 504 2.10 -26.00 -23.97
C PHE A 504 1.53 -26.68 -22.71
N GLY A 505 0.41 -26.19 -22.20
CA GLY A 505 -0.28 -26.72 -21.01
C GLY A 505 -0.92 -28.12 -21.22
N ARG A 506 -1.21 -28.52 -22.47
CA ARG A 506 -1.82 -29.82 -22.80
C ARG A 506 -0.83 -30.99 -22.88
N ARG A 507 0.43 -30.72 -22.94
CA ARG A 507 1.52 -31.69 -23.01
C ARG A 507 2.12 -31.95 -21.61
#